data_28829bf73ea0b921acc38d18cc4065c3
#
_entry.id   28829bf73ea0b921acc38d18cc4065c3
#
_cell.length_a   1.000
_cell.length_b   1.000
_cell.length_c   1.000
_cell.angle_alpha   90.00
_cell.angle_beta   90.00
_cell.angle_gamma   90.00
#
_symmetry.space_group_name_H-M   'P 1'
#
loop_
_entity.id
_entity.type
_entity.pdbx_description
1 polymer ?
#
loop_
_entity_poly.entity_id
_entity_poly.type
_entity_poly.pdbx_seq_one_letter_code
_entity_poly.pdbx_strand_id
1 'polypeptide(L)'
;NGLFAVTGVTDADKVQNDFLGQVRDVNKVSIRLPINGTVHQLPEGTVLAFYIPEATRQQKPVYLDGNPKKAHVRRGGRDDTCTGDELLRFIRDASNTRYDAEPLDVDTSRCFDEATVRWYRTRFAASNPGRDIAADDTAFLRNWGFLVEQGGVLRPTRAAILVLGSGEYVRQVLPRMAVDVQLYRNASADYDSAVRWPDRTTVAANLLNAWQPIVD
;
A
#
# COMPACT_ATOMS: atom_id res chain seq x y z
N ASN A 1 -27.66 -24.30 10.50
CA ASN A 1 -27.10 -23.72 11.73
C ASN A 1 -26.47 -24.88 12.51
N GLY A 2 -25.14 -25.09 12.35
CA GLY A 2 -24.41 -26.02 13.18
C GLY A 2 -24.30 -25.43 14.60
N LEU A 3 -24.82 -26.12 15.59
CA LEU A 3 -24.56 -25.81 16.98
C LEU A 3 -23.10 -26.20 17.26
N PHE A 4 -22.29 -25.24 17.70
CA PHE A 4 -20.96 -25.53 18.21
C PHE A 4 -21.11 -26.17 19.60
N ALA A 5 -20.73 -27.45 19.72
CA ALA A 5 -20.70 -28.16 21.00
C ALA A 5 -19.30 -28.14 21.56
N VAL A 6 -19.17 -27.84 22.85
CA VAL A 6 -17.91 -27.97 23.58
C VAL A 6 -17.65 -29.43 23.87
N THR A 7 -16.55 -29.99 23.33
CA THR A 7 -16.12 -31.36 23.56
C THR A 7 -15.02 -31.45 24.62
N GLY A 8 -14.41 -30.31 24.97
CA GLY A 8 -13.32 -30.21 25.91
C GLY A 8 -11.96 -30.72 25.40
N VAL A 9 -10.89 -30.23 25.99
CA VAL A 9 -9.50 -30.66 25.77
C VAL A 9 -9.05 -31.48 26.97
N THR A 10 -8.56 -32.70 26.73
CA THR A 10 -8.16 -33.60 27.82
C THR A 10 -6.87 -33.15 28.50
N ASP A 11 -5.90 -32.67 27.72
CA ASP A 11 -4.60 -32.21 28.23
C ASP A 11 -4.34 -30.80 27.65
N ALA A 12 -4.85 -29.80 28.34
CA ALA A 12 -4.78 -28.40 27.91
C ALA A 12 -3.34 -27.89 27.85
N ASP A 13 -2.49 -28.27 28.81
CA ASP A 13 -1.10 -27.82 28.89
C ASP A 13 -0.29 -28.39 27.72
N LYS A 14 -0.46 -29.68 27.43
CA LYS A 14 0.21 -30.29 26.26
C LYS A 14 -0.19 -29.66 24.97
N VAL A 15 -1.50 -29.51 24.71
CA VAL A 15 -2.01 -28.92 23.45
C VAL A 15 -1.54 -27.48 23.31
N GLN A 16 -1.55 -26.70 24.40
CA GLN A 16 -1.05 -25.32 24.39
C GLN A 16 0.45 -25.26 24.07
N ASN A 17 1.24 -26.11 24.75
CA ASN A 17 2.69 -26.13 24.53
C ASN A 17 3.06 -26.60 23.13
N ASP A 18 2.40 -27.61 22.60
CA ASP A 18 2.60 -28.14 21.26
C ASP A 18 2.26 -27.06 20.20
N PHE A 19 1.13 -26.36 20.37
CA PHE A 19 0.72 -25.28 19.49
C PHE A 19 1.71 -24.11 19.52
N LEU A 20 2.04 -23.61 20.72
CA LEU A 20 2.99 -22.50 20.87
C LEU A 20 4.39 -22.87 20.41
N GLY A 21 4.81 -24.10 20.59
CA GLY A 21 6.07 -24.62 20.06
C GLY A 21 6.12 -24.57 18.52
N GLN A 22 5.04 -25.00 17.87
CA GLN A 22 4.96 -25.01 16.42
C GLN A 22 4.94 -23.60 15.82
N VAL A 23 4.14 -22.68 16.37
CA VAL A 23 4.03 -21.31 15.82
C VAL A 23 5.26 -20.44 16.13
N ARG A 24 6.09 -20.82 17.09
CA ARG A 24 7.36 -20.15 17.40
C ARG A 24 8.56 -20.73 16.65
N ASP A 25 8.40 -21.88 16.02
CA ASP A 25 9.44 -22.48 15.19
C ASP A 25 9.56 -21.72 13.86
N VAL A 26 10.68 -21.04 13.66
CA VAL A 26 10.95 -20.25 12.45
C VAL A 26 11.05 -21.09 11.16
N ASN A 27 11.27 -22.42 11.31
CA ASN A 27 11.22 -23.32 10.17
C ASN A 27 9.79 -23.65 9.75
N LYS A 28 8.82 -23.46 10.66
CA LYS A 28 7.39 -23.70 10.39
C LYS A 28 6.64 -22.42 10.05
N VAL A 29 6.91 -21.33 10.79
CA VAL A 29 6.28 -20.01 10.54
C VAL A 29 7.38 -18.97 10.41
N SER A 30 7.39 -18.22 9.32
CA SER A 30 8.46 -17.29 8.94
C SER A 30 8.74 -16.18 9.95
N ILE A 31 7.81 -15.90 10.86
CA ILE A 31 7.95 -14.86 11.90
C ILE A 31 7.48 -15.37 13.27
N ARG A 32 7.94 -14.70 14.32
CA ARG A 32 7.46 -14.92 15.67
C ARG A 32 6.44 -13.85 16.06
N LEU A 33 5.19 -14.25 16.19
CA LEU A 33 4.13 -13.37 16.69
C LEU A 33 3.97 -13.54 18.22
N PRO A 34 3.62 -12.46 18.94
CA PRO A 34 3.29 -12.54 20.38
C PRO A 34 1.88 -13.13 20.55
N ILE A 35 1.81 -14.47 20.48
CA ILE A 35 0.55 -15.21 20.61
C ILE A 35 0.27 -15.43 22.09
N ASN A 36 -0.93 -15.07 22.53
CA ASN A 36 -1.42 -15.29 23.88
C ASN A 36 -2.48 -16.39 23.88
N GLY A 37 -2.28 -17.38 24.75
CA GLY A 37 -3.24 -18.45 25.00
C GLY A 37 -3.94 -18.26 26.35
N THR A 38 -5.23 -18.52 26.38
CA THR A 38 -6.04 -18.56 27.61
C THR A 38 -6.76 -19.90 27.72
N VAL A 39 -6.84 -20.41 28.93
CA VAL A 39 -7.55 -21.66 29.27
C VAL A 39 -8.87 -21.27 29.93
N HIS A 40 -9.97 -21.71 29.36
CA HIS A 40 -11.32 -21.51 29.92
C HIS A 40 -11.87 -22.85 30.43
N GLN A 41 -12.25 -22.88 31.70
CA GLN A 41 -12.94 -24.01 32.29
C GLN A 41 -14.45 -23.76 32.16
N LEU A 42 -15.12 -24.57 31.35
CA LEU A 42 -16.57 -24.53 31.17
C LEU A 42 -17.20 -25.78 31.79
N PRO A 43 -18.49 -25.77 32.14
CA PRO A 43 -19.18 -26.97 32.64
C PRO A 43 -19.07 -28.18 31.72
N GLU A 44 -19.03 -27.92 30.40
CA GLU A 44 -18.98 -28.94 29.36
C GLU A 44 -17.55 -29.41 29.06
N GLY A 45 -16.51 -28.70 29.54
CA GLY A 45 -15.11 -29.06 29.33
C GLY A 45 -14.17 -27.88 29.18
N THR A 46 -12.87 -28.17 29.10
CA THR A 46 -11.82 -27.18 28.97
C THR A 46 -11.69 -26.69 27.53
N VAL A 47 -11.65 -25.37 27.34
CA VAL A 47 -11.47 -24.72 26.04
C VAL A 47 -10.21 -23.87 26.04
N LEU A 48 -9.39 -23.99 24.97
CA LEU A 48 -8.23 -23.17 24.75
C LEU A 48 -8.58 -22.08 23.72
N ALA A 49 -8.29 -20.82 24.01
CA ALA A 49 -8.42 -19.71 23.11
C ALA A 49 -7.05 -19.07 22.86
N PHE A 50 -6.71 -18.85 21.60
CA PHE A 50 -5.46 -18.21 21.20
C PHE A 50 -5.76 -16.93 20.45
N TYR A 51 -5.19 -15.82 20.93
CA TYR A 51 -5.20 -14.58 20.18
C TYR A 51 -3.93 -14.50 19.34
N ILE A 52 -4.12 -14.46 18.03
CA ILE A 52 -3.05 -14.33 17.03
C ILE A 52 -3.12 -12.93 16.45
N PRO A 53 -2.20 -12.01 16.79
CA PRO A 53 -2.22 -10.66 16.30
C PRO A 53 -1.87 -10.63 14.80
N GLU A 54 -2.35 -9.62 14.10
CA GLU A 54 -1.95 -9.36 12.72
C GLU A 54 -0.46 -9.04 12.65
N ALA A 55 0.24 -9.62 11.68
CA ALA A 55 1.62 -9.28 11.37
C ALA A 55 1.74 -7.82 10.91
N THR A 56 2.77 -7.12 11.38
CA THR A 56 3.05 -5.77 10.92
C THR A 56 3.40 -5.75 9.43
N ARG A 57 3.36 -4.58 8.81
CA ARG A 57 3.71 -4.40 7.40
C ARG A 57 5.09 -4.98 7.07
N GLN A 58 6.09 -4.74 7.92
CA GLN A 58 7.47 -5.21 7.75
C GLN A 58 7.62 -6.72 7.94
N GLN A 59 6.66 -7.36 8.61
CA GLN A 59 6.68 -8.80 8.86
C GLN A 59 5.93 -9.61 7.80
N LYS A 60 5.20 -8.95 6.91
CA LYS A 60 4.48 -9.60 5.80
C LYS A 60 5.41 -9.79 4.60
N PRO A 61 5.23 -10.88 3.82
CA PRO A 61 4.23 -11.93 4.00
C PRO A 61 4.64 -12.94 5.08
N VAL A 62 3.66 -13.44 5.83
CA VAL A 62 3.85 -14.60 6.71
C VAL A 62 3.67 -15.86 5.87
N TYR A 63 4.63 -16.76 5.92
CA TYR A 63 4.60 -18.00 5.15
C TYR A 63 5.06 -19.20 5.97
N LEU A 64 4.71 -20.39 5.51
CA LEU A 64 4.97 -21.65 6.18
C LEU A 64 6.14 -22.41 5.56
N ASP A 65 6.81 -23.23 6.38
CA ASP A 65 7.86 -24.19 5.99
C ASP A 65 9.00 -23.56 5.18
N GLY A 66 9.38 -22.33 5.50
CA GLY A 66 10.42 -21.58 4.80
C GLY A 66 10.10 -21.25 3.33
N ASN A 67 8.85 -21.45 2.88
CA ASN A 67 8.48 -21.27 1.49
C ASN A 67 7.51 -20.08 1.30
N PRO A 68 7.96 -18.96 0.70
CA PRO A 68 7.09 -17.80 0.45
C PRO A 68 5.83 -18.10 -0.38
N LYS A 69 5.85 -19.14 -1.20
CA LYS A 69 4.67 -19.57 -1.96
C LYS A 69 3.58 -20.18 -1.07
N LYS A 70 3.91 -20.51 0.18
CA LYS A 70 2.96 -20.93 1.22
C LYS A 70 2.51 -19.77 2.11
N ALA A 71 2.48 -18.55 1.59
CA ALA A 71 1.83 -17.41 2.21
C ALA A 71 0.34 -17.45 1.94
N HIS A 72 -0.46 -17.12 2.97
CA HIS A 72 -1.91 -17.13 2.89
C HIS A 72 -2.51 -15.77 3.23
N VAL A 73 -3.64 -15.46 2.62
CA VAL A 73 -4.42 -14.24 2.84
C VAL A 73 -5.83 -14.61 3.26
N ARG A 74 -6.32 -13.99 4.33
CA ARG A 74 -7.72 -14.15 4.76
C ARG A 74 -8.63 -13.30 3.86
N ARG A 75 -9.60 -13.95 3.22
CA ARG A 75 -10.64 -13.29 2.42
C ARG A 75 -12.01 -13.75 2.89
N GLY A 76 -12.72 -12.86 3.59
CA GLY A 76 -13.99 -13.23 4.22
C GLY A 76 -13.80 -14.38 5.20
N GLY A 77 -14.49 -15.49 4.98
CA GLY A 77 -14.40 -16.70 5.81
C GLY A 77 -13.34 -17.72 5.37
N ARG A 78 -12.52 -17.41 4.34
CA ARG A 78 -11.63 -18.39 3.69
C ARG A 78 -10.17 -17.93 3.72
N ASP A 79 -9.25 -18.88 3.84
CA ASP A 79 -7.82 -18.70 3.72
C ASP A 79 -7.36 -19.13 2.32
N ASP A 80 -6.95 -18.16 1.50
CA ASP A 80 -6.46 -18.40 0.14
C ASP A 80 -4.94 -18.27 0.10
N THR A 81 -4.27 -19.09 -0.72
CA THR A 81 -2.85 -18.93 -1.01
C THR A 81 -2.64 -17.63 -1.78
N CYS A 82 -1.62 -16.86 -1.41
CA CYS A 82 -1.24 -15.64 -2.12
C CYS A 82 -0.93 -15.92 -3.59
N THR A 83 -1.43 -15.09 -4.48
CA THR A 83 -0.98 -15.04 -5.87
C THR A 83 0.44 -14.49 -5.94
N GLY A 84 1.13 -14.72 -7.08
CA GLY A 84 2.48 -14.16 -7.29
C GLY A 84 2.52 -12.62 -7.16
N ASP A 85 1.51 -11.93 -7.69
CA ASP A 85 1.40 -10.47 -7.62
C ASP A 85 1.20 -9.98 -6.18
N GLU A 86 0.39 -10.67 -5.39
CA GLU A 86 0.18 -10.36 -3.98
C GLU A 86 1.45 -10.57 -3.17
N LEU A 87 2.17 -11.66 -3.43
CA LEU A 87 3.44 -11.95 -2.76
C LEU A 87 4.47 -10.84 -3.06
N LEU A 88 4.64 -10.46 -4.33
CA LEU A 88 5.52 -9.36 -4.73
C LEU A 88 5.10 -8.02 -4.09
N ARG A 89 3.80 -7.77 -3.97
CA ARG A 89 3.29 -6.59 -3.30
C ARG A 89 3.64 -6.60 -1.80
N PHE A 90 3.46 -7.71 -1.09
CA PHE A 90 3.83 -7.81 0.32
C PHE A 90 5.33 -7.61 0.53
N ILE A 91 6.18 -8.21 -0.30
CA ILE A 91 7.64 -8.05 -0.22
C ILE A 91 8.05 -6.59 -0.43
N ARG A 92 7.47 -5.93 -1.43
CA ARG A 92 7.70 -4.50 -1.69
C ARG A 92 7.23 -3.63 -0.52
N ASP A 93 6.05 -3.93 0.02
CA ASP A 93 5.45 -3.18 1.12
C ASP A 93 6.18 -3.41 2.45
N ALA A 94 6.86 -4.55 2.63
CA ALA A 94 7.72 -4.83 3.77
C ALA A 94 9.03 -4.06 3.74
N SER A 95 9.47 -3.60 2.57
CA SER A 95 10.68 -2.79 2.42
C SER A 95 10.57 -1.49 3.23
N ASN A 96 11.63 -1.14 3.94
CA ASN A 96 11.76 0.17 4.61
C ASN A 96 11.96 1.31 3.60
N THR A 97 12.25 0.99 2.35
CA THR A 97 12.41 1.96 1.28
C THR A 97 11.02 2.45 0.86
N ARG A 98 10.81 3.75 0.96
CA ARG A 98 9.58 4.37 0.47
C ARG A 98 9.53 4.24 -1.05
N TYR A 99 8.54 3.52 -1.56
CA TYR A 99 8.36 3.32 -3.00
C TYR A 99 8.19 4.63 -3.77
N ASP A 100 7.51 5.59 -3.16
CA ASP A 100 7.32 6.93 -3.70
C ASP A 100 8.60 7.76 -3.74
N ALA A 101 9.57 7.50 -2.85
CA ALA A 101 10.86 8.15 -2.79
C ALA A 101 11.95 7.46 -3.63
N GLU A 102 11.63 6.37 -4.32
CA GLU A 102 12.57 5.65 -5.18
C GLU A 102 13.05 6.56 -6.33
N PRO A 103 14.39 6.75 -6.48
CA PRO A 103 14.94 7.50 -7.59
C PRO A 103 14.78 6.73 -8.91
N LEU A 104 14.44 7.45 -9.97
CA LEU A 104 14.18 6.89 -11.28
C LEU A 104 15.31 7.22 -12.26
N ASP A 105 15.69 6.23 -13.07
CA ASP A 105 16.67 6.41 -14.14
C ASP A 105 15.99 6.93 -15.41
N VAL A 106 15.68 8.22 -15.38
CA VAL A 106 15.06 8.93 -16.51
C VAL A 106 15.79 10.26 -16.75
N ASP A 107 15.61 10.85 -17.93
CA ASP A 107 16.20 12.13 -18.27
C ASP A 107 15.60 13.27 -17.41
N THR A 108 16.35 13.67 -16.39
CA THR A 108 15.94 14.70 -15.41
C THR A 108 15.67 16.06 -16.07
N SER A 109 16.30 16.37 -17.21
CA SER A 109 16.13 17.65 -17.90
C SER A 109 14.77 17.78 -18.60
N ARG A 110 14.07 16.68 -18.86
CA ARG A 110 12.83 16.63 -19.66
C ARG A 110 11.65 16.01 -18.92
N CYS A 111 11.91 15.38 -17.74
CA CYS A 111 10.90 14.58 -17.07
C CYS A 111 9.79 15.39 -16.40
N PHE A 112 10.02 16.67 -16.15
CA PHE A 112 9.06 17.54 -15.47
C PHE A 112 8.21 18.36 -16.47
N ASP A 113 6.99 18.65 -16.05
CA ASP A 113 6.17 19.70 -16.65
C ASP A 113 6.55 21.05 -16.03
N GLU A 114 7.31 21.86 -16.75
CA GLU A 114 7.87 23.13 -16.23
C GLU A 114 6.79 24.11 -15.75
N ALA A 115 5.64 24.14 -16.43
CA ALA A 115 4.54 25.02 -16.05
C ALA A 115 3.96 24.60 -14.69
N THR A 116 3.78 23.29 -14.49
CA THR A 116 3.30 22.72 -13.24
C THR A 116 4.30 22.93 -12.11
N VAL A 117 5.59 22.72 -12.33
CA VAL A 117 6.64 22.95 -11.33
C VAL A 117 6.64 24.42 -10.86
N ARG A 118 6.60 25.35 -11.81
CA ARG A 118 6.59 26.79 -11.54
C ARG A 118 5.34 27.23 -10.78
N TRP A 119 4.20 26.74 -11.21
CA TRP A 119 2.91 26.97 -10.53
C TRP A 119 2.94 26.41 -9.08
N TYR A 120 3.40 25.18 -8.90
CA TYR A 120 3.46 24.55 -7.59
C TYR A 120 4.42 25.30 -6.65
N ARG A 121 5.61 25.67 -7.10
CA ARG A 121 6.57 26.46 -6.33
C ARG A 121 5.97 27.78 -5.87
N THR A 122 5.30 28.51 -6.76
CA THR A 122 4.64 29.78 -6.45
C THR A 122 3.54 29.60 -5.40
N ARG A 123 2.73 28.58 -5.58
CA ARG A 123 1.64 28.25 -4.65
C ARG A 123 2.18 27.83 -3.29
N PHE A 124 3.22 27.01 -3.28
CA PHE A 124 3.91 26.57 -2.07
C PHE A 124 4.48 27.75 -1.28
N ALA A 125 5.15 28.69 -1.95
CA ALA A 125 5.66 29.91 -1.34
C ALA A 125 4.54 30.75 -0.70
N ALA A 126 3.45 30.94 -1.41
CA ALA A 126 2.28 31.68 -0.89
C ALA A 126 1.64 31.02 0.34
N SER A 127 1.63 29.70 0.39
CA SER A 127 1.05 28.94 1.51
C SER A 127 2.01 28.74 2.70
N ASN A 128 3.28 29.08 2.54
CA ASN A 128 4.31 28.89 3.56
C ASN A 128 5.13 30.20 3.77
N PRO A 129 4.48 31.31 4.17
CA PRO A 129 5.20 32.56 4.42
C PRO A 129 6.18 32.35 5.58
N GLY A 130 7.43 32.72 5.39
CA GLY A 130 8.50 32.55 6.38
C GLY A 130 9.39 31.31 6.17
N ARG A 131 9.12 30.49 5.15
CA ARG A 131 10.09 29.50 4.69
C ARG A 131 10.95 30.09 3.57
N ASP A 132 12.24 29.79 3.63
CA ASP A 132 13.14 30.13 2.53
C ASP A 132 12.84 29.18 1.34
N ILE A 133 12.29 29.76 0.29
CA ILE A 133 11.96 29.02 -0.92
C ILE A 133 13.06 29.27 -1.94
N ALA A 134 13.71 28.21 -2.38
CA ALA A 134 14.79 28.29 -3.36
C ALA A 134 14.38 29.07 -4.62
N ALA A 135 15.32 29.89 -5.10
CA ALA A 135 15.08 30.81 -6.22
C ALA A 135 14.82 30.08 -7.55
N ASP A 136 15.46 28.93 -7.73
CA ASP A 136 15.30 28.13 -8.95
C ASP A 136 14.52 26.82 -8.70
N ASP A 137 13.97 26.27 -9.78
CA ASP A 137 13.13 25.07 -9.72
C ASP A 137 13.92 23.83 -9.30
N THR A 138 15.17 23.67 -9.73
CA THR A 138 16.00 22.52 -9.39
C THR A 138 16.33 22.49 -7.91
N ALA A 139 16.77 23.63 -7.36
CA ALA A 139 17.02 23.73 -5.92
C ALA A 139 15.74 23.51 -5.11
N PHE A 140 14.61 24.04 -5.56
CA PHE A 140 13.31 23.79 -4.94
C PHE A 140 12.96 22.29 -4.93
N LEU A 141 13.05 21.63 -6.06
CA LEU A 141 12.74 20.20 -6.19
C LEU A 141 13.67 19.34 -5.31
N ARG A 142 14.96 19.70 -5.23
CA ARG A 142 15.94 19.03 -4.37
C ARG A 142 15.61 19.22 -2.89
N ASN A 143 15.36 20.45 -2.46
CA ASN A 143 15.08 20.77 -1.05
C ASN A 143 13.83 20.08 -0.52
N TRP A 144 12.88 19.76 -1.40
CA TRP A 144 11.61 19.10 -1.03
C TRP A 144 11.58 17.60 -1.37
N GLY A 145 12.74 17.03 -1.76
CA GLY A 145 12.86 15.59 -1.97
C GLY A 145 12.20 15.08 -3.26
N PHE A 146 11.87 15.95 -4.19
CA PHE A 146 11.44 15.56 -5.54
C PHE A 146 12.63 15.13 -6.41
N LEU A 147 13.80 15.73 -6.18
CA LEU A 147 15.09 15.33 -6.74
C LEU A 147 15.98 14.81 -5.62
N VAL A 148 16.60 13.66 -5.85
CA VAL A 148 17.57 13.05 -4.95
C VAL A 148 18.87 12.75 -5.69
N GLU A 149 19.98 12.84 -4.97
CA GLU A 149 21.30 12.53 -5.53
C GLU A 149 21.60 11.04 -5.38
N GLN A 150 21.90 10.38 -6.50
CA GLN A 150 22.31 8.99 -6.53
C GLN A 150 23.52 8.83 -7.47
N GLY A 151 24.65 8.41 -6.92
CA GLY A 151 25.87 8.22 -7.71
C GLY A 151 26.40 9.52 -8.33
N GLY A 152 26.21 10.68 -7.68
CA GLY A 152 26.64 12.00 -8.19
C GLY A 152 25.69 12.59 -9.25
N VAL A 153 24.57 11.94 -9.52
CA VAL A 153 23.55 12.40 -10.49
C VAL A 153 22.24 12.71 -9.76
N LEU A 154 21.62 13.84 -10.08
CA LEU A 154 20.27 14.16 -9.60
C LEU A 154 19.25 13.35 -10.38
N ARG A 155 18.42 12.61 -9.66
CA ARG A 155 17.35 11.77 -10.21
C ARG A 155 16.00 12.17 -9.63
N PRO A 156 14.92 12.20 -10.45
CA PRO A 156 13.59 12.43 -9.93
C PRO A 156 13.12 11.21 -9.13
N THR A 157 12.38 11.45 -8.08
CA THR A 157 11.68 10.38 -7.36
C THR A 157 10.40 9.97 -8.10
N ARG A 158 9.88 8.78 -7.80
CA ARG A 158 8.60 8.33 -8.36
C ARG A 158 7.46 9.29 -8.02
N ALA A 159 7.44 9.81 -6.79
CA ALA A 159 6.49 10.84 -6.38
C ALA A 159 6.63 12.13 -7.21
N ALA A 160 7.85 12.52 -7.54
CA ALA A 160 8.10 13.70 -8.36
C ALA A 160 7.45 13.57 -9.75
N ILE A 161 7.63 12.42 -10.40
CA ILE A 161 7.00 12.17 -11.71
C ILE A 161 5.48 12.10 -11.60
N LEU A 162 4.95 11.46 -10.56
CA LEU A 162 3.51 11.38 -10.33
C LEU A 162 2.87 12.76 -10.16
N VAL A 163 3.51 13.67 -9.43
CA VAL A 163 2.94 14.97 -9.04
C VAL A 163 3.24 16.04 -10.07
N LEU A 164 4.47 16.06 -10.63
CA LEU A 164 5.03 17.17 -11.43
C LEU A 164 5.54 16.73 -12.80
N GLY A 165 5.50 15.44 -13.12
CA GLY A 165 6.05 14.90 -14.36
C GLY A 165 5.29 15.35 -15.60
N SER A 166 6.00 15.43 -16.75
CA SER A 166 5.33 15.58 -18.03
C SER A 166 4.49 14.35 -18.37
N GLY A 167 3.42 14.51 -19.14
CA GLY A 167 2.49 13.42 -19.45
C GLY A 167 3.17 12.21 -20.12
N GLU A 168 4.25 12.42 -20.85
CA GLU A 168 5.06 11.35 -21.44
C GLU A 168 5.71 10.48 -20.36
N TYR A 169 6.42 11.10 -19.41
CA TYR A 169 7.13 10.40 -18.34
C TYR A 169 6.18 9.79 -17.31
N VAL A 170 5.04 10.44 -17.06
CA VAL A 170 3.98 9.84 -16.22
C VAL A 170 3.55 8.50 -16.80
N ARG A 171 3.27 8.42 -18.11
CA ARG A 171 2.88 7.17 -18.79
C ARG A 171 4.01 6.14 -18.83
N GLN A 172 5.25 6.57 -18.99
CA GLN A 172 6.42 5.68 -19.02
C GLN A 172 6.66 5.02 -17.64
N VAL A 173 6.60 5.80 -16.59
CA VAL A 173 6.93 5.37 -15.22
C VAL A 173 5.75 4.71 -14.53
N LEU A 174 4.54 5.15 -14.84
CA LEU A 174 3.28 4.71 -14.23
C LEU A 174 2.27 4.30 -15.33
N PRO A 175 2.52 3.20 -16.05
CA PRO A 175 1.76 2.85 -17.25
C PRO A 175 0.28 2.56 -17.01
N ARG A 176 -0.12 2.36 -15.76
CA ARG A 176 -1.54 2.15 -15.37
C ARG A 176 -2.16 3.39 -14.72
N MET A 177 -1.42 4.51 -14.67
CA MET A 177 -1.93 5.75 -14.12
C MET A 177 -2.76 6.48 -15.17
N ALA A 178 -4.06 6.37 -15.01
CA ALA A 178 -5.01 7.34 -15.51
C ALA A 178 -5.89 7.75 -14.33
N VAL A 179 -6.08 9.03 -14.12
CA VAL A 179 -7.11 9.51 -13.21
C VAL A 179 -8.43 9.35 -13.94
N ASP A 180 -9.28 8.47 -13.44
CA ASP A 180 -10.60 8.17 -14.00
C ASP A 180 -11.65 8.84 -13.11
N VAL A 181 -12.19 9.96 -13.58
CA VAL A 181 -13.22 10.71 -12.88
C VAL A 181 -14.58 10.22 -13.34
N GLN A 182 -15.36 9.70 -12.41
CA GLN A 182 -16.69 9.17 -12.65
C GLN A 182 -17.69 9.97 -11.81
N LEU A 183 -18.56 10.72 -12.47
CA LEU A 183 -19.63 11.48 -11.81
C LEU A 183 -20.90 10.62 -11.73
N TYR A 184 -21.35 10.36 -10.52
CA TYR A 184 -22.61 9.70 -10.25
C TYR A 184 -23.69 10.76 -10.00
N ARG A 185 -24.58 10.93 -10.96
CA ARG A 185 -25.76 11.79 -10.78
C ARG A 185 -26.89 10.95 -10.22
N ASN A 186 -27.25 11.18 -8.96
CA ASN A 186 -28.38 10.58 -8.23
C ASN A 186 -28.41 9.05 -8.12
N ALA A 187 -28.09 8.58 -6.94
CA ALA A 187 -27.95 7.16 -6.62
C ALA A 187 -29.26 6.35 -6.58
N SER A 188 -30.45 6.92 -6.78
CA SER A 188 -31.66 6.18 -6.43
C SER A 188 -32.84 6.18 -7.43
N ALA A 189 -32.89 7.04 -8.44
CA ALA A 189 -34.07 7.13 -9.29
C ALA A 189 -33.89 6.65 -10.73
N ASP A 190 -32.69 6.77 -11.31
CA ASP A 190 -32.45 6.49 -12.73
C ASP A 190 -31.18 5.66 -12.97
N TYR A 191 -31.07 4.52 -12.29
CA TYR A 191 -30.00 3.56 -12.61
C TYR A 191 -30.33 2.85 -13.93
N ASP A 192 -29.89 3.44 -15.04
CA ASP A 192 -29.82 2.73 -16.30
C ASP A 192 -28.53 1.92 -16.38
N SER A 193 -28.65 0.61 -16.33
CA SER A 193 -27.51 -0.32 -16.44
C SER A 193 -26.77 -0.22 -17.77
N ALA A 194 -27.37 0.38 -18.80
CA ALA A 194 -26.75 0.59 -20.12
C ALA A 194 -25.84 1.85 -20.13
N VAL A 195 -26.07 2.81 -19.25
CA VAL A 195 -25.26 4.03 -19.12
C VAL A 195 -24.72 4.13 -17.70
N ARG A 196 -23.72 3.30 -17.42
CA ARG A 196 -23.17 3.13 -16.07
C ARG A 196 -22.52 4.41 -15.51
N TRP A 197 -21.96 5.25 -16.40
CA TRP A 197 -21.32 6.53 -16.06
C TRP A 197 -21.60 7.55 -17.14
N PRO A 198 -22.63 8.39 -17.00
CA PRO A 198 -22.96 9.39 -18.01
C PRO A 198 -21.84 10.43 -18.21
N ASP A 199 -21.09 10.73 -17.14
CA ASP A 199 -19.96 11.64 -17.20
C ASP A 199 -18.70 10.91 -16.70
N ARG A 200 -17.86 10.48 -17.63
CA ARG A 200 -16.55 9.86 -17.35
C ARG A 200 -15.45 10.61 -18.09
N THR A 201 -14.48 11.10 -17.36
CA THR A 201 -13.31 11.76 -17.89
C THR A 201 -12.04 11.03 -17.44
N THR A 202 -11.20 10.65 -18.40
CA THR A 202 -9.90 10.04 -18.12
C THR A 202 -8.80 11.05 -18.42
N VAL A 203 -7.96 11.35 -17.43
CA VAL A 203 -6.86 12.30 -17.56
C VAL A 203 -5.54 11.56 -17.41
N ALA A 204 -4.75 11.50 -18.50
CA ALA A 204 -3.41 10.92 -18.53
C ALA A 204 -2.35 12.03 -18.36
N ALA A 205 -2.31 12.64 -17.18
CA ALA A 205 -1.39 13.71 -16.83
C ALA A 205 -0.87 13.50 -15.39
N ASN A 206 0.03 14.38 -14.92
CA ASN A 206 0.40 14.38 -13.52
C ASN A 206 -0.79 14.75 -12.61
N LEU A 207 -0.68 14.46 -11.32
CA LEU A 207 -1.79 14.66 -10.38
C LEU A 207 -2.28 16.11 -10.30
N LEU A 208 -1.39 17.09 -10.40
CA LEU A 208 -1.79 18.50 -10.31
C LEU A 208 -2.57 18.93 -11.56
N ASN A 209 -2.16 18.50 -12.73
CA ASN A 209 -2.89 18.78 -13.98
C ASN A 209 -4.18 17.95 -14.09
N ALA A 210 -4.23 16.78 -13.46
CA ALA A 210 -5.44 15.96 -13.42
C ALA A 210 -6.49 16.51 -12.42
N TRP A 211 -6.06 17.26 -11.42
CA TRP A 211 -6.96 17.83 -10.41
C TRP A 211 -7.86 18.95 -10.97
N GLN A 212 -7.34 19.78 -11.87
CA GLN A 212 -8.06 20.93 -12.44
C GLN A 212 -9.43 20.54 -13.03
N PRO A 213 -9.51 19.55 -13.93
CA PRO A 213 -10.80 19.13 -14.52
C PRO A 213 -11.77 18.44 -13.54
N ILE A 214 -11.33 18.19 -12.30
CA ILE A 214 -12.15 17.54 -11.27
C ILE A 214 -12.90 18.58 -10.44
N VAL A 215 -12.31 19.78 -10.28
CA VAL A 215 -12.84 20.83 -9.40
C VAL A 215 -13.56 21.94 -10.16
N ASP A 216 -13.38 22.03 -11.48
CA ASP A 216 -14.11 22.91 -12.39
C ASP A 216 -15.46 22.27 -12.81
#